data_4132a17b14a95da9db9d9db917c58006
#
_entry.id   4132a17b14a95da9db9d9db917c58006
#
_cell.length_a   1.000
_cell.length_b   1.000
_cell.length_c   1.000
_cell.angle_alpha   90.00
_cell.angle_beta   90.00
_cell.angle_gamma   90.00
#
_symmetry.space_group_name_H-M   'P 1'
#
loop_
_entity.id
_entity.type
_entity.pdbx_description
1 polymer ?
#
loop_
_entity_poly.entity_id
_entity_poly.type
_entity_poly.pdbx_seq_one_letter_code
_entity_poly.pdbx_strand_id
1 'polypeptide(L)'
;MAEGTPNSPKMATQDINRVMELEAKRKEKNYRAGWLFYQCKRLGLVVAMEHLRRRGLIEAPRLKQEGIKPRKLLTIELVPATCWFSNVRSKVSSQDWERLKRITFKKANRLCEICGGRGPKWPVECHEIWNYDDDKHIQTLVGLMALCPSCHEVKHRGLANVKGRGEIADQHLAEVNQWTMQKTQQYIEEQFQVWKKRSQDEWELDISWLEQFGIQARI
;
A
#
# COMPACT_ATOMS: atom_id res chain seq x y z
N MET A 1 -8.65 41.59 20.33
CA MET A 1 -9.64 40.81 19.54
C MET A 1 -9.04 39.42 19.40
N ALA A 2 -9.61 38.44 20.08
CA ALA A 2 -9.11 37.06 20.11
C ALA A 2 -9.75 36.31 18.93
N GLU A 3 -8.93 35.85 18.02
CA GLU A 3 -9.36 34.99 16.91
C GLU A 3 -9.72 33.58 17.44
N GLY A 4 -10.97 33.20 17.18
CA GLY A 4 -11.52 31.92 17.61
C GLY A 4 -10.88 30.77 16.89
N THR A 5 -10.40 29.78 17.64
CA THR A 5 -9.98 28.47 17.16
C THR A 5 -11.12 27.76 16.43
N PRO A 6 -10.88 27.10 15.28
CA PRO A 6 -11.92 26.41 14.55
C PRO A 6 -12.49 25.26 15.36
N ASN A 7 -13.81 25.24 15.44
CA ASN A 7 -14.67 24.30 16.16
C ASN A 7 -14.38 22.87 15.70
N SER A 8 -13.70 22.05 16.50
CA SER A 8 -13.56 20.61 16.26
C SER A 8 -14.95 19.98 16.27
N PRO A 9 -15.32 19.14 15.30
CA PRO A 9 -16.62 18.51 15.26
C PRO A 9 -16.85 17.73 16.56
N LYS A 10 -17.96 18.05 17.25
CA LYS A 10 -18.38 17.29 18.46
C LYS A 10 -18.58 15.84 18.06
N MET A 11 -17.69 14.98 18.54
CA MET A 11 -17.74 13.53 18.30
C MET A 11 -18.99 12.96 18.96
N ALA A 12 -19.78 12.18 18.22
CA ALA A 12 -20.99 11.58 18.75
C ALA A 12 -20.64 10.56 19.84
N THR A 13 -21.34 10.63 20.98
CA THR A 13 -21.17 9.68 22.10
C THR A 13 -21.39 8.24 21.64
N GLN A 14 -22.27 8.03 20.66
CA GLN A 14 -22.53 6.73 20.04
C GLN A 14 -21.29 6.12 19.39
N ASP A 15 -20.47 6.92 18.70
CA ASP A 15 -19.25 6.45 18.03
C ASP A 15 -18.21 5.99 19.06
N ILE A 16 -18.07 6.75 20.16
CA ILE A 16 -17.19 6.38 21.28
C ILE A 16 -17.63 5.05 21.89
N ASN A 17 -18.91 4.90 22.21
CA ASN A 17 -19.46 3.68 22.78
C ASN A 17 -19.24 2.48 21.85
N ARG A 18 -19.43 2.67 20.55
CA ARG A 18 -19.22 1.61 19.58
C ARG A 18 -17.76 1.17 19.46
N VAL A 19 -16.81 2.08 19.55
CA VAL A 19 -15.38 1.72 19.60
C VAL A 19 -15.04 0.96 20.89
N MET A 20 -15.60 1.36 22.03
CA MET A 20 -15.39 0.66 23.31
C MET A 20 -15.96 -0.76 23.29
N GLU A 21 -17.13 -0.98 22.69
CA GLU A 21 -17.69 -2.32 22.49
C GLU A 21 -16.78 -3.20 21.62
N LEU A 22 -16.24 -2.64 20.53
CA LEU A 22 -15.30 -3.35 19.66
C LEU A 22 -13.98 -3.69 20.38
N GLU A 23 -13.49 -2.80 21.23
CA GLU A 23 -12.29 -3.08 22.04
C GLU A 23 -12.55 -4.16 23.09
N ALA A 24 -13.71 -4.14 23.75
CA ALA A 24 -14.12 -5.20 24.68
C ALA A 24 -14.17 -6.57 23.97
N LYS A 25 -14.79 -6.63 22.80
CA LYS A 25 -14.83 -7.83 21.96
C LYS A 25 -13.43 -8.28 21.51
N ARG A 26 -12.56 -7.33 21.19
CA ARG A 26 -11.16 -7.63 20.84
C ARG A 26 -10.45 -8.34 21.98
N LYS A 27 -10.59 -7.83 23.20
CA LYS A 27 -9.97 -8.41 24.41
C LYS A 27 -10.55 -9.78 24.73
N GLU A 28 -11.88 -9.92 24.72
CA GLU A 28 -12.58 -11.19 24.96
C GLU A 28 -12.12 -12.30 23.99
N LYS A 29 -12.00 -11.99 22.71
CA LYS A 29 -11.63 -12.95 21.66
C LYS A 29 -10.11 -13.02 21.41
N ASN A 30 -9.30 -12.33 22.20
CA ASN A 30 -7.84 -12.26 22.06
C ASN A 30 -7.38 -11.86 20.64
N TYR A 31 -8.14 -10.97 19.97
CA TYR A 31 -7.75 -10.47 18.67
C TYR A 31 -6.61 -9.45 18.79
N ARG A 32 -5.74 -9.41 17.78
CA ARG A 32 -4.65 -8.42 17.71
C ARG A 32 -5.21 -7.00 17.59
N ALA A 33 -4.45 -6.01 18.07
CA ALA A 33 -4.85 -4.60 18.03
C ALA A 33 -5.23 -4.09 16.63
N GLY A 34 -4.59 -4.60 15.58
CA GLY A 34 -4.95 -4.29 14.18
C GLY A 34 -6.37 -4.69 13.77
N TRP A 35 -6.99 -5.65 14.47
CA TRP A 35 -8.39 -6.01 14.24
C TRP A 35 -9.33 -4.86 14.60
N LEU A 36 -9.08 -4.18 15.74
CA LEU A 36 -9.87 -3.02 16.17
C LEU A 36 -9.79 -1.89 15.13
N PHE A 37 -8.59 -1.57 14.68
CA PHE A 37 -8.39 -0.55 13.65
C PHE A 37 -9.18 -0.87 12.38
N TYR A 38 -9.09 -2.11 11.91
CA TYR A 38 -9.83 -2.56 10.71
C TYR A 38 -11.35 -2.41 10.88
N GLN A 39 -11.90 -2.81 12.04
CA GLN A 39 -13.34 -2.67 12.30
C GLN A 39 -13.76 -1.20 12.36
N CYS A 40 -13.00 -0.37 13.05
CA CYS A 40 -13.28 1.07 13.14
C CYS A 40 -13.21 1.75 11.76
N LYS A 41 -12.24 1.38 10.92
CA LYS A 41 -12.13 1.87 9.55
C LYS A 41 -13.36 1.49 8.71
N ARG A 42 -13.78 0.23 8.78
CA ARG A 42 -14.97 -0.27 8.05
C ARG A 42 -16.26 0.43 8.45
N LEU A 43 -16.38 0.86 9.71
CA LEU A 43 -17.58 1.48 10.27
C LEU A 43 -17.52 3.01 10.33
N GLY A 44 -16.48 3.64 9.77
CA GLY A 44 -16.31 5.10 9.83
C GLY A 44 -15.95 5.67 11.22
N LEU A 45 -15.48 4.82 12.14
CA LEU A 45 -15.22 5.17 13.54
C LEU A 45 -13.77 5.55 13.84
N VAL A 46 -12.97 5.85 12.81
CA VAL A 46 -11.52 6.10 12.97
C VAL A 46 -11.24 7.31 13.87
N VAL A 47 -12.03 8.38 13.76
CA VAL A 47 -11.88 9.60 14.57
C VAL A 47 -12.13 9.29 16.05
N ALA A 48 -13.21 8.54 16.36
CA ALA A 48 -13.54 8.13 17.71
C ALA A 48 -12.48 7.19 18.32
N MET A 49 -11.97 6.26 17.50
CA MET A 49 -10.88 5.38 17.89
C MET A 49 -9.62 6.16 18.24
N GLU A 50 -9.21 7.10 17.38
CA GLU A 50 -8.03 7.91 17.60
C GLU A 50 -8.15 8.80 18.85
N HIS A 51 -9.33 9.35 19.11
CA HIS A 51 -9.60 10.10 20.33
C HIS A 51 -9.41 9.24 21.58
N LEU A 52 -9.98 8.04 21.61
CA LEU A 52 -9.84 7.12 22.74
C LEU A 52 -8.40 6.65 22.94
N ARG A 53 -7.67 6.43 21.83
CA ARG A 53 -6.25 6.08 21.84
C ARG A 53 -5.41 7.18 22.49
N ARG A 54 -5.60 8.44 22.09
CA ARG A 54 -4.87 9.60 22.66
C ARG A 54 -5.11 9.76 24.16
N ARG A 55 -6.27 9.32 24.64
CA ARG A 55 -6.61 9.34 26.07
C ARG A 55 -6.15 8.09 26.82
N GLY A 56 -5.49 7.14 26.16
CA GLY A 56 -5.04 5.89 26.76
C GLY A 56 -6.17 4.94 27.17
N LEU A 57 -7.41 5.14 26.66
CA LEU A 57 -8.58 4.35 27.03
C LEU A 57 -8.68 3.04 26.23
N ILE A 58 -7.98 2.93 25.12
CA ILE A 58 -7.81 1.72 24.33
C ILE A 58 -6.34 1.49 24.03
N GLU A 59 -5.94 0.23 23.94
CA GLU A 59 -4.59 -0.07 23.46
C GLU A 59 -4.45 0.45 22.02
N ALA A 60 -3.47 1.30 21.81
CA ALA A 60 -3.00 1.56 20.46
C ALA A 60 -2.69 0.20 19.83
N PRO A 61 -3.09 -0.05 18.56
CA PRO A 61 -2.40 -1.08 17.83
C PRO A 61 -0.92 -0.77 18.06
N ARG A 62 -0.15 -1.70 18.60
CA ARG A 62 1.29 -1.58 18.62
C ARG A 62 1.76 -1.63 17.16
N LEU A 63 1.56 -0.55 16.46
CA LEU A 63 2.55 -0.10 15.52
C LEU A 63 3.76 0.05 16.43
N LYS A 64 4.69 -0.88 16.35
CA LYS A 64 5.97 -0.71 17.00
C LYS A 64 6.50 0.62 16.53
N GLN A 65 6.26 1.67 17.29
CA GLN A 65 6.97 2.95 17.20
C GLN A 65 8.34 2.76 17.84
N GLU A 66 9.02 1.69 17.49
CA GLU A 66 10.45 1.65 17.49
C GLU A 66 10.82 2.08 16.08
N GLY A 67 11.09 3.38 15.92
CA GLY A 67 11.95 4.00 14.90
C GLY A 67 12.10 3.29 13.55
N ILE A 68 11.07 2.62 13.02
CA ILE A 68 11.09 2.14 11.64
C ILE A 68 10.90 3.38 10.79
N LYS A 69 12.00 4.09 10.52
CA LYS A 69 12.08 4.91 9.30
C LYS A 69 11.58 4.00 8.19
N PRO A 70 10.62 4.41 7.35
CA PRO A 70 10.18 3.60 6.23
C PRO A 70 11.43 3.17 5.48
N ARG A 71 11.67 1.87 5.39
CA ARG A 71 12.89 1.32 4.77
C ARG A 71 13.00 1.77 3.32
N LYS A 72 11.87 2.07 2.71
CA LYS A 72 11.72 2.65 1.36
C LYS A 72 10.47 3.52 1.34
N LEU A 73 10.52 4.60 0.58
CA LEU A 73 9.37 5.43 0.31
C LEU A 73 8.31 4.60 -0.44
N LEU A 74 7.05 4.70 -0.03
CA LEU A 74 5.94 4.14 -0.79
C LEU A 74 5.69 5.03 -2.00
N THR A 75 5.81 4.44 -3.19
CA THR A 75 5.63 5.14 -4.47
C THR A 75 4.49 4.52 -5.26
N ILE A 76 3.88 5.32 -6.13
CA ILE A 76 2.94 4.86 -7.15
C ILE A 76 3.75 4.31 -8.33
N GLU A 77 3.30 3.20 -8.91
CA GLU A 77 3.85 2.64 -10.14
C GLU A 77 2.72 2.48 -11.16
N LEU A 78 2.67 3.41 -12.11
CA LEU A 78 1.71 3.41 -13.21
C LEU A 78 2.40 2.85 -14.45
N VAL A 79 2.00 1.65 -14.85
CA VAL A 79 2.48 1.03 -16.09
C VAL A 79 1.90 1.79 -17.28
N PRO A 80 2.71 2.22 -18.27
CA PRO A 80 2.21 2.88 -19.48
C PRO A 80 1.11 2.09 -20.15
N ALA A 81 0.14 2.76 -20.77
CA ALA A 81 -1.02 2.10 -21.38
C ALA A 81 -0.62 1.10 -22.47
N THR A 82 0.47 1.38 -23.20
CA THR A 82 1.03 0.54 -24.28
C THR A 82 1.69 -0.74 -23.79
N CYS A 83 2.10 -0.81 -22.49
CA CYS A 83 2.68 -2.03 -21.89
C CYS A 83 1.76 -2.73 -20.88
N TRP A 84 0.51 -2.33 -20.74
CA TRP A 84 -0.40 -2.85 -19.72
C TRP A 84 -0.51 -4.39 -19.69
N PHE A 85 -0.37 -5.04 -20.83
CA PHE A 85 -0.47 -6.51 -20.95
C PHE A 85 0.85 -7.25 -20.68
N SER A 86 1.93 -6.53 -20.44
CA SER A 86 3.29 -7.07 -20.32
C SER A 86 3.69 -7.20 -18.85
N ASN A 87 3.10 -8.16 -18.13
CA ASN A 87 3.52 -8.49 -16.77
C ASN A 87 4.29 -9.82 -16.71
N VAL A 88 5.16 -9.98 -15.71
CA VAL A 88 5.98 -11.20 -15.53
C VAL A 88 5.12 -12.45 -15.45
N ARG A 89 3.99 -12.37 -14.73
CA ARG A 89 3.10 -13.52 -14.55
C ARG A 89 2.58 -14.10 -15.86
N SER A 90 2.36 -13.28 -16.89
CA SER A 90 1.91 -13.75 -18.20
C SER A 90 3.04 -14.32 -19.05
N LYS A 91 4.30 -14.01 -18.71
CA LYS A 91 5.49 -14.39 -19.48
C LYS A 91 6.24 -15.61 -18.93
N VAL A 92 5.86 -16.11 -17.75
CA VAL A 92 6.49 -17.27 -17.12
C VAL A 92 5.49 -18.39 -16.89
N SER A 93 5.95 -19.60 -16.57
CA SER A 93 5.07 -20.69 -16.16
C SER A 93 4.43 -20.38 -14.80
N SER A 94 3.24 -20.94 -14.52
CA SER A 94 2.61 -20.80 -13.21
C SER A 94 3.50 -21.35 -12.09
N GLN A 95 4.27 -22.39 -12.37
CA GLN A 95 5.21 -22.99 -11.41
C GLN A 95 6.36 -22.03 -11.09
N ASP A 96 6.94 -21.39 -12.09
CA ASP A 96 8.01 -20.38 -11.90
C ASP A 96 7.49 -19.17 -11.16
N TRP A 97 6.28 -18.69 -11.48
CA TRP A 97 5.68 -17.58 -10.76
C TRP A 97 5.48 -17.91 -9.28
N GLU A 98 4.96 -19.10 -8.95
CA GLU A 98 4.82 -19.52 -7.54
C GLU A 98 6.18 -19.67 -6.85
N ARG A 99 7.22 -20.14 -7.56
CA ARG A 99 8.59 -20.21 -7.05
C ARG A 99 9.15 -18.83 -6.74
N LEU A 100 9.01 -17.87 -7.64
CA LEU A 100 9.44 -16.48 -7.46
C LEU A 100 8.74 -15.83 -6.26
N LYS A 101 7.43 -15.98 -6.15
CA LYS A 101 6.67 -15.49 -4.99
C LYS A 101 7.19 -16.07 -3.68
N ARG A 102 7.43 -17.39 -3.61
CA ARG A 102 7.95 -18.03 -2.40
C ARG A 102 9.31 -17.48 -1.99
N ILE A 103 10.22 -17.27 -2.95
CA ILE A 103 11.54 -16.67 -2.71
C ILE A 103 11.36 -15.25 -2.16
N THR A 104 10.55 -14.43 -2.81
CA THR A 104 10.28 -13.05 -2.42
C THR A 104 9.68 -12.96 -1.01
N PHE A 105 8.67 -13.78 -0.72
CA PHE A 105 8.01 -13.77 0.58
C PHE A 105 8.93 -14.28 1.71
N LYS A 106 9.77 -15.29 1.43
CA LYS A 106 10.76 -15.80 2.38
C LYS A 106 11.81 -14.73 2.70
N LYS A 107 12.36 -14.07 1.68
CA LYS A 107 13.33 -12.98 1.83
C LYS A 107 12.79 -11.84 2.71
N ALA A 108 11.52 -11.50 2.56
CA ALA A 108 10.84 -10.46 3.31
C ALA A 108 10.30 -10.92 4.69
N ASN A 109 10.55 -12.18 5.12
CA ASN A 109 9.94 -12.75 6.32
C ASN A 109 8.40 -12.62 6.33
N ARG A 110 7.77 -12.64 5.16
CA ARG A 110 6.33 -12.37 4.96
C ARG A 110 5.85 -11.06 5.58
N LEU A 111 6.71 -10.05 5.59
CA LEU A 111 6.41 -8.68 5.99
C LEU A 111 6.46 -7.79 4.75
N CYS A 112 5.68 -6.71 4.78
CA CYS A 112 5.76 -5.67 3.77
C CYS A 112 7.14 -5.00 3.81
N GLU A 113 7.85 -4.98 2.68
CA GLU A 113 9.20 -4.40 2.59
C GLU A 113 9.20 -2.86 2.69
N ILE A 114 8.01 -2.23 2.64
CA ILE A 114 7.85 -0.79 2.77
C ILE A 114 7.43 -0.42 4.20
N CYS A 115 6.22 -0.85 4.63
CA CYS A 115 5.67 -0.43 5.93
C CYS A 115 5.95 -1.42 7.07
N GLY A 116 6.53 -2.60 6.80
CA GLY A 116 6.75 -3.66 7.79
C GLY A 116 5.47 -4.38 8.25
N GLY A 117 4.30 -3.98 7.76
CA GLY A 117 3.01 -4.55 8.14
C GLY A 117 2.66 -5.84 7.39
N ARG A 118 1.44 -6.32 7.65
CA ARG A 118 0.84 -7.49 7.00
C ARG A 118 -0.62 -7.23 6.67
N GLY A 119 -1.12 -7.88 5.63
CA GLY A 119 -2.56 -7.89 5.33
C GLY A 119 -3.36 -8.74 6.32
N PRO A 120 -4.68 -8.49 6.43
CA PRO A 120 -5.55 -9.21 7.36
C PRO A 120 -5.84 -10.65 6.91
N LYS A 121 -5.95 -10.92 5.62
CA LYS A 121 -6.21 -12.23 5.04
C LYS A 121 -4.96 -12.86 4.46
N TRP A 122 -4.24 -12.09 3.65
CA TRP A 122 -2.97 -12.48 3.05
C TRP A 122 -1.87 -11.58 3.62
N PRO A 123 -0.79 -12.13 4.18
CA PRO A 123 0.24 -11.32 4.82
C PRO A 123 0.90 -10.37 3.85
N VAL A 124 1.26 -10.85 2.67
CA VAL A 124 1.87 -10.05 1.60
C VAL A 124 1.49 -10.58 0.23
N GLU A 125 1.60 -9.70 -0.77
CA GLU A 125 1.45 -9.96 -2.19
C GLU A 125 2.76 -9.65 -2.89
N CYS A 126 3.02 -10.31 -4.04
CA CYS A 126 4.23 -10.10 -4.82
C CYS A 126 4.00 -8.96 -5.82
N HIS A 127 4.89 -8.00 -5.81
CA HIS A 127 4.87 -6.84 -6.69
C HIS A 127 6.14 -6.81 -7.54
N GLU A 128 6.02 -6.52 -8.82
CA GLU A 128 7.10 -6.36 -9.78
C GLU A 128 7.70 -4.96 -9.64
N ILE A 129 9.03 -4.85 -9.65
CA ILE A 129 9.73 -3.58 -9.60
C ILE A 129 10.25 -3.29 -11.00
N TRP A 130 9.76 -2.22 -11.58
CA TRP A 130 10.11 -1.80 -12.93
C TRP A 130 11.00 -0.56 -12.92
N ASN A 131 12.01 -0.55 -13.81
CA ASN A 131 12.76 0.63 -14.19
C ASN A 131 12.35 1.03 -15.61
N TYR A 132 12.27 2.32 -15.87
CA TYR A 132 11.90 2.89 -17.16
C TYR A 132 13.05 3.74 -17.68
N ASP A 133 13.60 3.36 -18.81
CA ASP A 133 14.53 4.19 -19.60
C ASP A 133 13.68 5.05 -20.56
N ASP A 134 13.41 6.29 -20.19
CA ASP A 134 12.53 7.20 -20.93
C ASP A 134 13.15 7.64 -22.28
N ASP A 135 14.47 7.50 -22.47
CA ASP A 135 15.16 7.85 -23.72
C ASP A 135 15.11 6.70 -24.73
N LYS A 136 15.21 5.46 -24.26
CA LYS A 136 15.19 4.25 -25.09
C LYS A 136 13.83 3.57 -25.14
N HIS A 137 12.87 4.02 -24.35
CA HIS A 137 11.57 3.40 -24.16
C HIS A 137 11.66 1.91 -23.79
N ILE A 138 12.54 1.58 -22.82
CA ILE A 138 12.71 0.22 -22.30
C ILE A 138 12.13 0.13 -20.88
N GLN A 139 11.21 -0.82 -20.67
CA GLN A 139 10.69 -1.20 -19.37
C GLN A 139 11.44 -2.43 -18.87
N THR A 140 12.33 -2.25 -17.89
CA THR A 140 13.19 -3.32 -17.37
C THR A 140 12.68 -3.83 -16.03
N LEU A 141 12.49 -5.15 -15.89
CA LEU A 141 12.27 -5.78 -14.60
C LEU A 141 13.55 -5.77 -13.78
N VAL A 142 13.54 -5.13 -12.62
CA VAL A 142 14.71 -5.06 -11.74
C VAL A 142 14.56 -5.84 -10.44
N GLY A 143 13.39 -6.41 -10.20
CA GLY A 143 13.16 -7.20 -9.01
C GLY A 143 11.70 -7.49 -8.70
N LEU A 144 11.52 -8.18 -7.59
CA LEU A 144 10.23 -8.45 -6.97
C LEU A 144 10.28 -8.02 -5.51
N MET A 145 9.16 -7.51 -4.99
CA MET A 145 9.03 -7.17 -3.57
C MET A 145 7.74 -7.71 -2.96
N ALA A 146 7.80 -7.95 -1.64
CA ALA A 146 6.66 -8.37 -0.85
C ALA A 146 5.97 -7.14 -0.25
N LEU A 147 4.71 -6.94 -0.55
CA LEU A 147 3.91 -5.80 -0.09
C LEU A 147 2.65 -6.27 0.64
N CYS A 148 2.27 -5.61 1.72
CA CYS A 148 0.92 -5.80 2.26
C CYS A 148 -0.13 -5.30 1.24
N PRO A 149 -1.37 -5.82 1.26
CA PRO A 149 -2.39 -5.44 0.29
C PRO A 149 -2.61 -3.92 0.17
N SER A 150 -2.49 -3.16 1.26
CA SER A 150 -2.67 -1.70 1.22
C SER A 150 -1.51 -0.99 0.51
N CYS A 151 -0.25 -1.38 0.75
CA CYS A 151 0.88 -0.82 0.01
C CYS A 151 0.87 -1.26 -1.46
N HIS A 152 0.45 -2.50 -1.74
CA HIS A 152 0.29 -3.01 -3.10
C HIS A 152 -0.82 -2.27 -3.86
N GLU A 153 -1.93 -1.94 -3.19
CA GLU A 153 -2.99 -1.12 -3.78
C GLU A 153 -2.51 0.29 -4.14
N VAL A 154 -1.65 0.91 -3.32
CA VAL A 154 -1.03 2.21 -3.65
C VAL A 154 -0.12 2.10 -4.86
N LYS A 155 0.68 1.03 -4.97
CA LYS A 155 1.49 0.80 -6.18
C LYS A 155 0.62 0.81 -7.44
N HIS A 156 -0.52 0.18 -7.38
CA HIS A 156 -1.51 0.13 -8.45
C HIS A 156 -2.60 1.21 -8.32
N ARG A 157 -2.19 2.47 -8.02
CA ARG A 157 -3.11 3.59 -7.76
C ARG A 157 -4.15 3.82 -8.87
N GLY A 158 -3.76 3.62 -10.12
CA GLY A 158 -4.69 3.71 -11.25
C GLY A 158 -5.83 2.70 -11.14
N LEU A 159 -5.52 1.44 -10.85
CA LEU A 159 -6.50 0.38 -10.64
C LEU A 159 -7.35 0.62 -9.37
N ALA A 160 -6.74 1.15 -8.30
CA ALA A 160 -7.48 1.53 -7.10
C ALA A 160 -8.56 2.56 -7.42
N ASN A 161 -8.26 3.52 -8.30
CA ASN A 161 -9.22 4.53 -8.74
C ASN A 161 -10.40 3.90 -9.51
N VAL A 162 -10.12 3.02 -10.45
CA VAL A 162 -11.15 2.29 -11.22
C VAL A 162 -12.08 1.48 -10.30
N LYS A 163 -11.53 0.95 -9.20
CA LYS A 163 -12.28 0.19 -8.18
C LYS A 163 -12.98 1.06 -7.13
N GLY A 164 -12.99 2.39 -7.28
CA GLY A 164 -13.56 3.32 -6.29
C GLY A 164 -12.82 3.36 -4.95
N ARG A 165 -11.54 2.95 -4.91
CA ARG A 165 -10.72 2.86 -3.70
C ARG A 165 -9.56 3.87 -3.68
N GLY A 166 -9.59 4.85 -4.60
CA GLY A 166 -8.55 5.85 -4.75
C GLY A 166 -8.25 6.59 -3.45
N GLU A 167 -9.26 7.15 -2.80
CA GLU A 167 -9.09 7.90 -1.54
C GLU A 167 -8.46 7.06 -0.41
N ILE A 168 -8.82 5.77 -0.34
CA ILE A 168 -8.25 4.85 0.66
C ILE A 168 -6.75 4.62 0.40
N ALA A 169 -6.39 4.47 -0.87
CA ALA A 169 -4.99 4.34 -1.28
C ALA A 169 -4.20 5.63 -0.99
N ASP A 170 -4.79 6.81 -1.24
CA ASP A 170 -4.18 8.11 -0.98
C ASP A 170 -3.92 8.34 0.51
N GLN A 171 -4.89 8.01 1.36
CA GLN A 171 -4.71 8.06 2.82
C GLN A 171 -3.59 7.14 3.27
N HIS A 172 -3.54 5.90 2.74
CA HIS A 172 -2.47 4.96 3.10
C HIS A 172 -1.09 5.44 2.62
N LEU A 173 -1.01 6.04 1.43
CA LEU A 173 0.21 6.67 0.90
C LEU A 173 0.70 7.80 1.82
N ALA A 174 -0.21 8.68 2.24
CA ALA A 174 0.08 9.77 3.16
C ALA A 174 0.59 9.26 4.52
N GLU A 175 -0.10 8.26 5.10
CA GLU A 175 0.25 7.65 6.39
C GLU A 175 1.63 6.99 6.37
N VAL A 176 1.91 6.18 5.36
CA VAL A 176 3.18 5.44 5.26
C VAL A 176 4.36 6.38 5.05
N ASN A 177 4.19 7.40 4.23
CA ASN A 177 5.25 8.36 3.92
C ASN A 177 5.31 9.53 4.90
N GLN A 178 4.39 9.63 5.85
CA GLN A 178 4.26 10.76 6.78
C GLN A 178 4.10 12.10 6.03
N TRP A 179 3.34 12.09 4.95
CA TRP A 179 3.03 13.27 4.15
C TRP A 179 1.71 13.90 4.55
N THR A 180 1.58 15.20 4.30
CA THR A 180 0.27 15.86 4.31
C THR A 180 -0.55 15.40 3.12
N MET A 181 -1.88 15.47 3.21
CA MET A 181 -2.75 15.14 2.07
C MET A 181 -2.47 16.05 0.86
N GLN A 182 -2.16 17.33 1.09
CA GLN A 182 -1.79 18.25 0.01
C GLN A 182 -0.55 17.75 -0.76
N LYS A 183 0.53 17.38 -0.03
CA LYS A 183 1.74 16.82 -0.65
C LYS A 183 1.44 15.49 -1.38
N THR A 184 0.58 14.69 -0.81
CA THR A 184 0.17 13.41 -1.40
C THR A 184 -0.56 13.61 -2.72
N GLN A 185 -1.50 14.55 -2.78
CA GLN A 185 -2.23 14.88 -4.02
C GLN A 185 -1.30 15.45 -5.10
N GLN A 186 -0.42 16.38 -4.74
CA GLN A 186 0.59 16.90 -5.67
C GLN A 186 1.44 15.76 -6.26
N TYR A 187 1.96 14.86 -5.42
CA TYR A 187 2.74 13.70 -5.86
C TYR A 187 1.94 12.79 -6.80
N ILE A 188 0.67 12.52 -6.48
CA ILE A 188 -0.21 11.70 -7.32
C ILE A 188 -0.38 12.35 -8.71
N GLU A 189 -0.64 13.64 -8.76
CA GLU A 189 -0.77 14.40 -10.01
C GLU A 189 0.51 14.31 -10.85
N GLU A 190 1.69 14.51 -10.24
CA GLU A 190 2.98 14.36 -10.90
C GLU A 190 3.17 12.95 -11.49
N GLN A 191 2.81 11.88 -10.74
CA GLN A 191 2.92 10.51 -11.24
C GLN A 191 1.96 10.23 -12.42
N PHE A 192 0.75 10.79 -12.41
CA PHE A 192 -0.17 10.67 -13.53
C PHE A 192 0.30 11.46 -14.77
N GLN A 193 0.99 12.59 -14.60
CA GLN A 193 1.61 13.29 -15.73
C GLN A 193 2.74 12.47 -16.36
N VAL A 194 3.61 11.86 -15.56
CA VAL A 194 4.64 10.94 -16.04
C VAL A 194 4.01 9.77 -16.80
N TRP A 195 3.00 9.15 -16.24
CA TRP A 195 2.26 8.05 -16.88
C TRP A 195 1.64 8.47 -18.22
N LYS A 196 1.02 9.65 -18.28
CA LYS A 196 0.41 10.17 -19.49
C LYS A 196 1.45 10.38 -20.60
N LYS A 197 2.64 10.91 -20.23
CA LYS A 197 3.76 11.07 -21.18
C LYS A 197 4.23 9.70 -21.68
N ARG A 198 4.54 8.76 -20.79
CA ARG A 198 5.02 7.42 -21.13
C ARG A 198 4.02 6.60 -21.94
N SER A 199 2.73 6.84 -21.76
CA SER A 199 1.65 6.14 -22.49
C SER A 199 1.47 6.62 -23.94
N GLN A 200 2.27 7.58 -24.40
CA GLN A 200 2.28 8.04 -25.79
C GLN A 200 3.22 7.20 -26.67
N ASP A 201 4.16 6.48 -26.06
CA ASP A 201 5.20 5.74 -26.72
C ASP A 201 5.02 4.23 -26.53
N GLU A 202 5.50 3.45 -27.51
CA GLU A 202 5.63 1.99 -27.37
C GLU A 202 6.89 1.67 -26.57
N TRP A 203 6.81 0.63 -25.74
CA TRP A 203 7.89 0.24 -24.84
C TRP A 203 8.36 -1.17 -25.10
N GLU A 204 9.66 -1.35 -25.19
CA GLU A 204 10.31 -2.66 -25.20
C GLU A 204 10.35 -3.24 -23.77
N LEU A 205 10.04 -4.53 -23.64
CA LEU A 205 10.03 -5.23 -22.35
C LEU A 205 11.33 -6.01 -22.15
N ASP A 206 12.12 -5.63 -21.15
CA ASP A 206 13.28 -6.38 -20.69
C ASP A 206 12.99 -7.09 -19.36
N ILE A 207 12.94 -8.41 -19.40
CA ILE A 207 12.76 -9.28 -18.24
C ILE A 207 13.94 -10.26 -18.03
N SER A 208 15.11 -9.92 -18.58
CA SER A 208 16.36 -10.69 -18.44
C SER A 208 16.75 -10.95 -16.98
N TRP A 209 16.27 -10.09 -16.04
CA TRP A 209 16.41 -10.32 -14.59
C TRP A 209 15.96 -11.72 -14.14
N LEU A 210 15.08 -12.39 -14.87
CA LEU A 210 14.59 -13.74 -14.56
C LEU A 210 15.62 -14.85 -14.83
N GLU A 211 16.61 -14.59 -15.68
CA GLU A 211 17.65 -15.58 -16.07
C GLU A 211 18.47 -16.05 -14.87
N GLN A 212 18.71 -15.18 -13.88
CA GLN A 212 19.39 -15.55 -12.64
C GLN A 212 18.69 -16.68 -11.84
N PHE A 213 17.42 -16.92 -12.13
CA PHE A 213 16.62 -18.02 -11.55
C PHE A 213 16.52 -19.22 -12.48
N GLY A 214 17.20 -19.21 -13.63
CA GLY A 214 17.07 -20.22 -14.67
C GLY A 214 15.69 -20.24 -15.34
N ILE A 215 14.98 -19.10 -15.34
CA ILE A 215 13.66 -18.94 -15.93
C ILE A 215 13.81 -18.31 -17.31
N GLN A 216 13.40 -19.03 -18.35
CA GLN A 216 13.27 -18.49 -19.70
C GLN A 216 11.88 -17.92 -19.88
N ALA A 217 11.81 -16.63 -20.19
CA ALA A 217 10.54 -15.97 -20.46
C ALA A 217 9.96 -16.43 -21.82
N ARG A 218 8.65 -16.56 -21.87
CA ARG A 218 7.95 -16.74 -23.16
C ARG A 218 7.80 -15.37 -23.81
N ILE A 219 8.53 -15.12 -24.86
CA ILE A 219 8.44 -13.92 -25.68
C ILE A 219 7.16 -13.96 -26.53
#